data_2f658afdb63ccbfcb6baeef35bc99a6d
#
_entry.id   2f658afdb63ccbfcb6baeef35bc99a6d
#
_cell.length_a   1.000
_cell.length_b   1.000
_cell.length_c   1.000
_cell.angle_alpha   90.00
_cell.angle_beta   90.00
_cell.angle_gamma   90.00
#
_symmetry.space_group_name_H-M   'P 1'
#
loop_
_entity.id
_entity.type
_entity.pdbx_description
1 polymer ?
#
loop_
_entity_poly.entity_id
_entity_poly.type
_entity_poly.pdbx_seq_one_letter_code
_entity_poly.pdbx_strand_id
1 'polypeptide(L)'
;MAEEKFHSGFVALVGRPNVGKSTLMNAVLGEKVSIVSAHAQTTRNKITGVWNGKNSQVVFLDTPGMHKPQSKLGQVIRQSTVDALDEVDVIVFICACNDPLGAGDRYILNLLKDKKVPVVLVLSKIDLIKKDMLLKKIGQYSRIHPFSEIIPLSARSGENLKEFTTVLERYLPEGPKYFPDDMVTDQPERNIVQEIVREKLLLRTREEVPHAIGVFTEEFSERENGKVYIRCTIYVERDSQKRIIIGRKGTLLKEAGQKAREEIQNLIGAPVFLDLWVKVSRDWKNKDYILRELGYKEHK
;
A
#
# COMPACT_ATOMS: atom_id res chain seq x y z
N MET A 1 -17.45 -32.74 19.93
CA MET A 1 -17.48 -31.66 18.91
C MET A 1 -16.06 -31.52 18.43
N ALA A 2 -15.79 -31.68 17.14
CA ALA A 2 -14.43 -31.41 16.65
C ALA A 2 -14.11 -29.92 16.94
N GLU A 3 -12.99 -29.63 17.59
CA GLU A 3 -12.50 -28.28 17.71
C GLU A 3 -12.37 -27.71 16.30
N GLU A 4 -13.10 -26.65 15.99
CA GLU A 4 -12.92 -25.94 14.71
C GLU A 4 -11.48 -25.39 14.72
N LYS A 5 -10.64 -25.94 13.84
CA LYS A 5 -9.24 -25.55 13.74
C LYS A 5 -9.13 -24.11 13.26
N PHE A 6 -8.23 -23.34 13.87
CA PHE A 6 -7.97 -21.98 13.46
C PHE A 6 -6.99 -21.94 12.28
N HIS A 7 -7.29 -21.12 11.28
CA HIS A 7 -6.47 -20.96 10.07
C HIS A 7 -5.89 -19.57 10.01
N SER A 8 -4.59 -19.46 9.83
CA SER A 8 -3.93 -18.16 9.75
C SER A 8 -2.75 -18.20 8.80
N GLY A 9 -2.46 -17.06 8.19
CA GLY A 9 -1.32 -16.99 7.28
C GLY A 9 -1.12 -15.61 6.68
N PHE A 10 0.02 -15.47 6.02
CA PHE A 10 0.46 -14.24 5.36
C PHE A 10 0.06 -14.25 3.89
N VAL A 11 -0.47 -13.12 3.41
CA VAL A 11 -0.97 -12.95 2.03
C VAL A 11 -0.32 -11.73 1.39
N ALA A 12 0.54 -11.93 0.39
CA ALA A 12 1.14 -10.83 -0.35
C ALA A 12 0.22 -10.30 -1.44
N LEU A 13 -0.03 -8.98 -1.44
CA LEU A 13 -0.73 -8.30 -2.52
C LEU A 13 0.29 -7.75 -3.53
N VAL A 14 0.33 -8.29 -4.74
CA VAL A 14 1.28 -7.89 -5.77
C VAL A 14 0.58 -7.49 -7.06
N GLY A 15 1.20 -6.59 -7.82
CA GLY A 15 0.64 -6.07 -9.06
C GLY A 15 1.33 -4.77 -9.46
N ARG A 16 1.03 -4.29 -10.68
CA ARG A 16 1.51 -3.00 -11.15
C ARG A 16 1.06 -1.85 -10.23
N PRO A 17 1.69 -0.67 -10.32
CA PRO A 17 1.14 0.53 -9.69
C PRO A 17 -0.31 0.78 -10.14
N ASN A 18 -1.12 1.30 -9.24
CA ASN A 18 -2.51 1.74 -9.48
C ASN A 18 -3.52 0.65 -9.90
N VAL A 19 -3.19 -0.63 -9.76
CA VAL A 19 -4.16 -1.71 -9.99
C VAL A 19 -5.17 -1.88 -8.85
N GLY A 20 -4.98 -1.23 -7.70
CA GLY A 20 -5.93 -1.22 -6.59
C GLY A 20 -5.53 -2.08 -5.39
N LYS A 21 -4.23 -2.42 -5.20
CA LYS A 21 -3.74 -3.21 -4.04
C LYS A 21 -4.16 -2.61 -2.70
N SER A 22 -3.72 -1.41 -2.41
CA SER A 22 -4.02 -0.68 -1.16
C SER A 22 -5.52 -0.42 -1.00
N THR A 23 -6.23 -0.16 -2.11
CA THR A 23 -7.70 0.01 -2.09
C THR A 23 -8.41 -1.28 -1.70
N LEU A 24 -7.94 -2.43 -2.22
CA LEU A 24 -8.48 -3.74 -1.87
C LEU A 24 -8.23 -4.06 -0.40
N MET A 25 -7.00 -3.87 0.08
CA MET A 25 -6.67 -4.09 1.49
C MET A 25 -7.55 -3.24 2.41
N ASN A 26 -7.62 -1.93 2.19
CA ASN A 26 -8.47 -1.04 3.00
C ASN A 26 -9.96 -1.46 2.95
N ALA A 27 -10.47 -1.87 1.78
CA ALA A 27 -11.86 -2.31 1.65
C ALA A 27 -12.16 -3.61 2.41
N VAL A 28 -11.22 -4.55 2.46
CA VAL A 28 -11.34 -5.79 3.21
C VAL A 28 -11.26 -5.55 4.73
N LEU A 29 -10.35 -4.66 5.15
CA LEU A 29 -10.17 -4.31 6.57
C LEU A 29 -11.31 -3.43 7.11
N GLY A 30 -12.04 -2.73 6.23
CA GLY A 30 -13.05 -1.73 6.63
C GLY A 30 -12.44 -0.43 7.15
N GLU A 31 -11.11 -0.33 7.18
CA GLU A 31 -10.36 0.80 7.71
C GLU A 31 -9.24 1.23 6.74
N LYS A 32 -8.81 2.49 6.86
CA LYS A 32 -7.74 3.03 6.03
C LYS A 32 -6.37 2.80 6.68
N VAL A 33 -5.72 1.72 6.32
CA VAL A 33 -4.37 1.35 6.77
C VAL A 33 -3.30 1.80 5.77
N SER A 34 -3.60 1.74 4.48
CA SER A 34 -2.68 2.14 3.41
C SER A 34 -3.21 3.35 2.65
N ILE A 35 -2.30 4.24 2.25
CA ILE A 35 -2.68 5.42 1.47
C ILE A 35 -3.03 5.05 0.02
N VAL A 36 -3.93 5.83 -0.57
CA VAL A 36 -4.42 5.61 -1.92
C VAL A 36 -4.24 6.86 -2.77
N SER A 37 -3.61 6.75 -3.92
CA SER A 37 -3.56 7.83 -4.91
C SER A 37 -3.52 7.29 -6.34
N ALA A 38 -3.80 8.15 -7.32
CA ALA A 38 -3.68 7.83 -8.73
C ALA A 38 -2.22 7.82 -9.23
N HIS A 39 -1.25 8.21 -8.40
CA HIS A 39 0.16 8.26 -8.78
C HIS A 39 0.85 6.92 -8.61
N ALA A 40 1.77 6.59 -9.51
CA ALA A 40 2.62 5.42 -9.35
C ALA A 40 3.50 5.55 -8.10
N GLN A 41 3.83 4.41 -7.47
CA GLN A 41 4.62 4.36 -6.23
C GLN A 41 3.94 5.05 -5.02
N THR A 42 2.61 4.94 -4.93
CA THR A 42 1.86 5.42 -3.76
C THR A 42 2.33 4.66 -2.51
N THR A 43 2.31 3.33 -2.52
CA THR A 43 2.91 2.50 -1.46
C THR A 43 4.41 2.36 -1.72
N ARG A 44 5.24 2.65 -0.73
CA ARG A 44 6.71 2.53 -0.81
C ARG A 44 7.29 1.54 0.20
N ASN A 45 6.63 1.34 1.33
CA ASN A 45 6.96 0.35 2.34
C ASN A 45 5.99 -0.83 2.27
N LYS A 46 6.42 -2.00 2.72
CA LYS A 46 5.53 -3.12 3.00
C LYS A 46 4.60 -2.71 4.16
N ILE A 47 3.30 -2.72 3.93
CA ILE A 47 2.30 -2.36 4.93
C ILE A 47 1.55 -3.62 5.33
N THR A 48 1.50 -3.90 6.62
CA THR A 48 0.75 -5.01 7.19
C THR A 48 -0.68 -4.58 7.49
N GLY A 49 -1.64 -5.40 7.07
CA GLY A 49 -3.05 -5.26 7.43
C GLY A 49 -3.60 -6.57 7.95
N VAL A 50 -4.26 -6.57 9.11
CA VAL A 50 -4.79 -7.76 9.78
C VAL A 50 -6.30 -7.82 9.63
N TRP A 51 -6.79 -8.88 8.98
CA TRP A 51 -8.22 -9.16 8.87
C TRP A 51 -8.56 -10.42 9.67
N ASN A 52 -9.59 -10.32 10.52
CA ASN A 52 -10.07 -11.41 11.35
C ASN A 52 -11.39 -11.95 10.79
N GLY A 53 -11.41 -13.23 10.40
CA GLY A 53 -12.61 -14.02 10.13
C GLY A 53 -13.14 -14.67 11.39
N LYS A 54 -14.15 -15.55 11.26
CA LYS A 54 -14.73 -16.24 12.41
C LYS A 54 -13.72 -17.20 13.09
N ASN A 55 -13.01 -18.00 12.28
CA ASN A 55 -12.01 -18.98 12.73
C ASN A 55 -10.72 -18.83 11.92
N SER A 56 -10.41 -17.62 11.50
CA SER A 56 -9.27 -17.36 10.62
C SER A 56 -8.68 -15.97 10.87
N GLN A 57 -7.42 -15.82 10.51
CA GLN A 57 -6.74 -14.52 10.48
C GLN A 57 -5.89 -14.44 9.20
N VAL A 58 -6.15 -13.43 8.39
CA VAL A 58 -5.35 -13.10 7.20
C VAL A 58 -4.46 -11.92 7.51
N VAL A 59 -3.15 -12.09 7.37
CA VAL A 59 -2.16 -11.01 7.49
C VAL A 59 -1.77 -10.56 6.09
N PHE A 60 -2.40 -9.49 5.62
CA PHE A 60 -2.08 -8.91 4.32
C PHE A 60 -0.76 -8.16 4.37
N LEU A 61 0.06 -8.35 3.33
CA LEU A 61 1.24 -7.57 3.05
C LEU A 61 0.99 -6.75 1.77
N ASP A 62 0.59 -5.47 1.92
CA ASP A 62 0.48 -4.54 0.77
C ASP A 62 1.89 -4.18 0.32
N THR A 63 2.26 -4.66 -0.85
CA THR A 63 3.58 -4.41 -1.40
C THR A 63 3.57 -3.23 -2.37
N PRO A 64 4.68 -2.49 -2.47
CA PRO A 64 4.84 -1.48 -3.50
C PRO A 64 4.58 -2.03 -4.90
N GLY A 65 4.01 -1.20 -5.77
CA GLY A 65 3.76 -1.58 -7.16
C GLY A 65 5.07 -1.88 -7.90
N MET A 66 5.17 -3.06 -8.49
CA MET A 66 6.39 -3.50 -9.19
C MET A 66 6.58 -2.78 -10.53
N HIS A 67 7.74 -2.16 -10.69
CA HIS A 67 8.20 -1.53 -11.92
C HIS A 67 9.73 -1.62 -12.01
N LYS A 68 10.30 -1.29 -13.16
CA LYS A 68 11.76 -1.27 -13.35
C LYS A 68 12.37 -0.14 -12.50
N PRO A 69 13.28 -0.42 -11.55
CA PRO A 69 13.86 0.59 -10.67
C PRO A 69 14.76 1.55 -11.46
N GLN A 70 14.68 2.84 -11.13
CA GLN A 70 15.49 3.92 -11.73
C GLN A 70 16.35 4.65 -10.70
N SER A 71 16.27 4.28 -9.41
CA SER A 71 17.01 4.87 -8.30
C SER A 71 17.31 3.81 -7.25
N LYS A 72 18.18 4.13 -6.29
CA LYS A 72 18.46 3.26 -5.14
C LYS A 72 17.19 2.99 -4.33
N LEU A 73 16.36 4.03 -4.08
CA LEU A 73 15.04 3.84 -3.48
C LEU A 73 14.20 2.81 -4.26
N GLY A 74 14.16 2.90 -5.60
CA GLY A 74 13.43 1.94 -6.42
C GLY A 74 13.97 0.52 -6.31
N GLN A 75 15.29 0.34 -6.14
CA GLN A 75 15.91 -0.97 -5.93
C GLN A 75 15.51 -1.56 -4.57
N VAL A 76 15.57 -0.77 -3.50
CA VAL A 76 15.15 -1.19 -2.14
C VAL A 76 13.69 -1.59 -2.12
N ILE A 77 12.81 -0.76 -2.70
CA ILE A 77 11.38 -1.03 -2.83
C ILE A 77 11.13 -2.37 -3.57
N ARG A 78 11.82 -2.58 -4.69
CA ARG A 78 11.69 -3.83 -5.47
C ARG A 78 12.14 -5.04 -4.66
N GLN A 79 13.28 -4.95 -3.98
CA GLN A 79 13.82 -6.04 -3.17
C GLN A 79 12.85 -6.41 -2.05
N SER A 80 12.35 -5.43 -1.30
CA SER A 80 11.34 -5.66 -0.25
C SER A 80 10.08 -6.37 -0.77
N THR A 81 9.67 -6.08 -2.03
CA THR A 81 8.52 -6.78 -2.63
C THR A 81 8.88 -8.23 -2.98
N VAL A 82 10.09 -8.48 -3.51
CA VAL A 82 10.53 -9.84 -3.85
C VAL A 82 10.66 -10.69 -2.58
N ASP A 83 11.28 -10.15 -1.53
CA ASP A 83 11.44 -10.84 -0.24
C ASP A 83 10.07 -11.20 0.37
N ALA A 84 9.10 -10.29 0.29
CA ALA A 84 7.75 -10.57 0.77
C ALA A 84 7.06 -11.75 0.05
N LEU A 85 7.43 -12.04 -1.22
CA LEU A 85 6.88 -13.17 -1.96
C LEU A 85 7.45 -14.53 -1.50
N ASP A 86 8.58 -14.54 -0.79
CA ASP A 86 9.22 -15.75 -0.29
C ASP A 86 8.74 -16.15 1.11
N GLU A 87 8.06 -15.22 1.81
CA GLU A 87 7.68 -15.36 3.22
C GLU A 87 6.16 -15.49 3.43
N VAL A 88 5.38 -15.79 2.38
CA VAL A 88 3.92 -15.82 2.46
C VAL A 88 3.32 -17.18 2.13
N ASP A 89 2.12 -17.42 2.65
CA ASP A 89 1.34 -18.64 2.41
C ASP A 89 0.49 -18.55 1.14
N VAL A 90 0.08 -17.33 0.74
CA VAL A 90 -0.72 -17.08 -0.47
C VAL A 90 -0.22 -15.82 -1.17
N ILE A 91 -0.21 -15.84 -2.48
CA ILE A 91 0.07 -14.65 -3.29
C ILE A 91 -1.20 -14.24 -4.02
N VAL A 92 -1.59 -12.97 -3.85
CA VAL A 92 -2.68 -12.35 -4.60
C VAL A 92 -2.10 -11.45 -5.69
N PHE A 93 -2.18 -11.90 -6.93
CA PHE A 93 -1.78 -11.10 -8.09
C PHE A 93 -2.97 -10.26 -8.57
N ILE A 94 -2.82 -8.94 -8.53
CA ILE A 94 -3.90 -8.00 -8.84
C ILE A 94 -3.66 -7.31 -10.18
N CYS A 95 -4.65 -7.41 -11.06
CA CYS A 95 -4.67 -6.76 -12.36
C CYS A 95 -5.93 -5.93 -12.54
N ALA A 96 -5.82 -4.69 -13.02
CA ALA A 96 -6.98 -3.86 -13.30
C ALA A 96 -7.64 -4.26 -14.63
N CYS A 97 -8.95 -4.52 -14.61
CA CYS A 97 -9.69 -4.97 -15.79
C CYS A 97 -9.72 -3.96 -16.94
N ASN A 98 -9.67 -2.67 -16.62
CA ASN A 98 -9.65 -1.59 -17.60
C ASN A 98 -8.29 -1.37 -18.29
N ASP A 99 -7.23 -2.04 -17.80
CA ASP A 99 -5.89 -1.96 -18.38
C ASP A 99 -5.59 -3.16 -19.28
N PRO A 100 -4.81 -3.00 -20.35
CA PRO A 100 -4.29 -4.14 -21.11
C PRO A 100 -3.23 -4.92 -20.31
N LEU A 101 -3.10 -6.21 -20.60
CA LEU A 101 -1.98 -7.02 -20.12
C LEU A 101 -0.67 -6.44 -20.66
N GLY A 102 0.14 -5.86 -19.79
CA GLY A 102 1.35 -5.13 -20.15
C GLY A 102 2.65 -5.88 -19.80
N ALA A 103 3.77 -5.25 -20.15
CA ALA A 103 5.11 -5.78 -19.82
C ALA A 103 5.33 -5.94 -18.31
N GLY A 104 4.76 -5.03 -17.50
CA GLY A 104 4.82 -5.11 -16.03
C GLY A 104 4.09 -6.33 -15.47
N ASP A 105 2.93 -6.69 -16.03
CA ASP A 105 2.20 -7.90 -15.62
C ASP A 105 2.97 -9.15 -15.97
N ARG A 106 3.55 -9.21 -17.18
CA ARG A 106 4.41 -10.33 -17.63
C ARG A 106 5.66 -10.49 -16.76
N TYR A 107 6.26 -9.39 -16.35
CA TYR A 107 7.41 -9.39 -15.43
C TYR A 107 7.03 -10.01 -14.09
N ILE A 108 5.88 -9.60 -13.50
CA ILE A 108 5.39 -10.17 -12.23
C ILE A 108 5.07 -11.65 -12.41
N LEU A 109 4.35 -12.03 -13.47
CA LEU A 109 4.03 -13.44 -13.76
C LEU A 109 5.29 -14.32 -13.88
N ASN A 110 6.37 -13.79 -14.45
CA ASN A 110 7.64 -14.52 -14.50
C ASN A 110 8.25 -14.74 -13.11
N LEU A 111 8.10 -13.78 -12.17
CA LEU A 111 8.53 -13.97 -10.78
C LEU A 111 7.67 -14.99 -10.04
N LEU A 112 6.38 -15.10 -10.40
CA LEU A 112 5.45 -16.03 -9.77
C LEU A 112 5.55 -17.47 -10.31
N LYS A 113 6.20 -17.67 -11.44
CA LYS A 113 6.24 -18.96 -12.16
C LYS A 113 6.80 -20.10 -11.31
N ASP A 114 7.81 -19.81 -10.50
CA ASP A 114 8.54 -20.80 -9.69
C ASP A 114 8.08 -20.82 -8.22
N LYS A 115 7.05 -20.04 -7.86
CA LYS A 115 6.51 -20.05 -6.50
C LYS A 115 5.66 -21.28 -6.28
N LYS A 116 5.83 -21.92 -5.10
CA LYS A 116 5.13 -23.15 -4.71
C LYS A 116 3.81 -22.88 -3.98
N VAL A 117 3.61 -21.64 -3.50
CA VAL A 117 2.40 -21.22 -2.79
C VAL A 117 1.26 -20.93 -3.76
N PRO A 118 0.00 -21.07 -3.33
CA PRO A 118 -1.15 -20.71 -4.15
C PRO A 118 -1.08 -19.29 -4.67
N VAL A 119 -1.36 -19.10 -5.97
CA VAL A 119 -1.45 -17.80 -6.61
C VAL A 119 -2.89 -17.54 -7.02
N VAL A 120 -3.53 -16.58 -6.35
CA VAL A 120 -4.89 -16.13 -6.65
C VAL A 120 -4.83 -14.89 -7.55
N LEU A 121 -5.48 -14.92 -8.70
CA LEU A 121 -5.63 -13.74 -9.55
C LEU A 121 -6.86 -12.93 -9.12
N VAL A 122 -6.66 -11.66 -8.83
CA VAL A 122 -7.73 -10.69 -8.66
C VAL A 122 -7.82 -9.79 -9.90
N LEU A 123 -8.93 -9.88 -10.60
CA LEU A 123 -9.29 -8.95 -11.67
C LEU A 123 -10.06 -7.77 -11.04
N SER A 124 -9.35 -6.69 -10.73
CA SER A 124 -9.88 -5.53 -10.01
C SER A 124 -10.60 -4.54 -10.94
N LYS A 125 -11.35 -3.60 -10.34
CA LYS A 125 -12.08 -2.53 -11.02
C LYS A 125 -13.09 -3.01 -12.07
N ILE A 126 -13.81 -4.09 -11.77
CA ILE A 126 -14.82 -4.63 -12.68
C ILE A 126 -15.98 -3.64 -12.92
N ASP A 127 -16.21 -2.71 -12.00
CA ASP A 127 -17.14 -1.60 -12.12
C ASP A 127 -16.86 -0.67 -13.33
N LEU A 128 -15.66 -0.73 -13.90
CA LEU A 128 -15.24 0.11 -15.04
C LEU A 128 -15.38 -0.58 -16.41
N ILE A 129 -15.82 -1.85 -16.47
CA ILE A 129 -15.92 -2.59 -17.72
C ILE A 129 -17.24 -3.35 -17.85
N LYS A 130 -17.59 -3.71 -19.09
CA LYS A 130 -18.76 -4.56 -19.39
C LYS A 130 -18.46 -6.04 -19.14
N LYS A 131 -19.49 -6.84 -18.83
CA LYS A 131 -19.39 -8.29 -18.55
C LYS A 131 -18.69 -9.06 -19.68
N ASP A 132 -18.97 -8.78 -20.93
CA ASP A 132 -18.32 -9.44 -22.07
C ASP A 132 -16.82 -9.21 -22.11
N MET A 133 -16.35 -8.02 -21.71
CA MET A 133 -14.93 -7.70 -21.59
C MET A 133 -14.30 -8.43 -20.42
N LEU A 134 -15.01 -8.59 -19.30
CA LEU A 134 -14.56 -9.35 -18.15
C LEU A 134 -14.33 -10.83 -18.51
N LEU A 135 -15.27 -11.46 -19.21
CA LEU A 135 -15.14 -12.87 -19.65
C LEU A 135 -13.91 -13.06 -20.57
N LYS A 136 -13.69 -12.10 -21.49
CA LYS A 136 -12.49 -12.13 -22.34
C LYS A 136 -11.19 -12.02 -21.52
N LYS A 137 -11.18 -11.16 -20.49
CA LYS A 137 -10.03 -11.02 -19.58
C LYS A 137 -9.78 -12.30 -18.78
N ILE A 138 -10.79 -12.90 -18.19
CA ILE A 138 -10.68 -14.19 -17.49
C ILE A 138 -10.05 -15.23 -18.41
N GLY A 139 -10.60 -15.40 -19.62
CA GLY A 139 -10.07 -16.35 -20.60
C GLY A 139 -8.64 -16.04 -21.09
N GLN A 140 -8.23 -14.77 -21.08
CA GLN A 140 -6.87 -14.36 -21.41
C GLN A 140 -5.89 -14.78 -20.30
N TYR A 141 -6.21 -14.48 -19.04
CA TYR A 141 -5.31 -14.75 -17.91
C TYR A 141 -5.23 -16.24 -17.57
N SER A 142 -6.32 -17.00 -17.67
CA SER A 142 -6.32 -18.47 -17.43
C SER A 142 -5.40 -19.26 -18.36
N ARG A 143 -5.07 -18.71 -19.55
CA ARG A 143 -4.14 -19.32 -20.51
C ARG A 143 -2.67 -18.99 -20.25
N ILE A 144 -2.39 -17.98 -19.42
CA ILE A 144 -1.02 -17.46 -19.23
C ILE A 144 -0.36 -18.10 -18.02
N HIS A 145 -1.12 -18.35 -16.97
CA HIS A 145 -0.61 -18.89 -15.70
C HIS A 145 -1.68 -19.78 -15.05
N PRO A 146 -1.29 -20.91 -14.42
CA PRO A 146 -2.22 -21.78 -13.68
C PRO A 146 -2.55 -21.18 -12.31
N PHE A 147 -3.41 -20.16 -12.30
CA PHE A 147 -3.89 -19.58 -11.05
C PHE A 147 -4.71 -20.58 -10.26
N SER A 148 -4.56 -20.59 -8.92
CA SER A 148 -5.38 -21.41 -8.03
C SER A 148 -6.85 -20.98 -8.06
N GLU A 149 -7.09 -19.66 -8.19
CA GLU A 149 -8.43 -19.06 -8.35
C GLU A 149 -8.33 -17.77 -9.17
N ILE A 150 -9.44 -17.39 -9.82
CA ILE A 150 -9.58 -16.10 -10.51
C ILE A 150 -10.81 -15.39 -9.98
N ILE A 151 -10.63 -14.29 -9.29
CA ILE A 151 -11.68 -13.54 -8.61
C ILE A 151 -11.83 -12.15 -9.25
N PRO A 152 -12.89 -11.92 -10.02
CA PRO A 152 -13.24 -10.57 -10.44
C PRO A 152 -13.89 -9.83 -9.27
N LEU A 153 -13.41 -8.62 -8.94
CA LEU A 153 -13.96 -7.82 -7.85
C LEU A 153 -13.86 -6.30 -8.10
N SER A 154 -14.67 -5.56 -7.37
CA SER A 154 -14.53 -4.12 -7.21
C SER A 154 -14.40 -3.76 -5.74
N ALA A 155 -13.22 -3.32 -5.32
CA ALA A 155 -12.99 -2.81 -3.98
C ALA A 155 -13.78 -1.51 -3.70
N ARG A 156 -14.16 -0.78 -4.75
CA ARG A 156 -14.93 0.46 -4.63
C ARG A 156 -16.41 0.23 -4.35
N SER A 157 -17.03 -0.73 -5.04
CA SER A 157 -18.45 -1.07 -4.86
C SER A 157 -18.68 -2.14 -3.80
N GLY A 158 -17.64 -2.83 -3.35
CA GLY A 158 -17.74 -3.98 -2.45
C GLY A 158 -18.08 -5.30 -3.16
N GLU A 159 -18.22 -5.29 -4.50
CA GLU A 159 -18.60 -6.49 -5.26
C GLU A 159 -17.52 -7.57 -5.14
N ASN A 160 -17.93 -8.77 -4.73
CA ASN A 160 -17.12 -9.97 -4.51
C ASN A 160 -16.02 -9.87 -3.43
N LEU A 161 -16.05 -8.88 -2.53
CA LEU A 161 -15.09 -8.81 -1.41
C LEU A 161 -15.25 -9.98 -0.44
N LYS A 162 -16.50 -10.37 -0.12
CA LYS A 162 -16.76 -11.51 0.75
C LYS A 162 -16.31 -12.83 0.13
N GLU A 163 -16.51 -13.00 -1.17
CA GLU A 163 -16.02 -14.17 -1.90
C GLU A 163 -14.47 -14.23 -1.87
N PHE A 164 -13.82 -13.08 -2.04
CA PHE A 164 -12.37 -12.97 -1.96
C PHE A 164 -11.83 -13.43 -0.60
N THR A 165 -12.38 -12.96 0.52
CA THR A 165 -11.94 -13.38 1.86
C THR A 165 -12.22 -14.88 2.09
N THR A 166 -13.39 -15.38 1.67
CA THR A 166 -13.74 -16.81 1.77
C THR A 166 -12.79 -17.70 0.96
N VAL A 167 -12.35 -17.25 -0.22
CA VAL A 167 -11.35 -17.97 -1.01
C VAL A 167 -10.01 -18.00 -0.30
N LEU A 168 -9.55 -16.87 0.25
CA LEU A 168 -8.29 -16.83 0.99
C LEU A 168 -8.29 -17.79 2.17
N GLU A 169 -9.36 -17.80 2.98
CA GLU A 169 -9.48 -18.71 4.13
C GLU A 169 -9.25 -20.19 3.77
N ARG A 170 -9.66 -20.63 2.57
CA ARG A 170 -9.46 -22.02 2.10
C ARG A 170 -8.00 -22.37 1.84
N TYR A 171 -7.15 -21.37 1.57
CA TYR A 171 -5.74 -21.56 1.26
C TYR A 171 -4.81 -21.30 2.44
N LEU A 172 -5.35 -20.79 3.57
CA LEU A 172 -4.55 -20.59 4.77
C LEU A 172 -4.23 -21.93 5.46
N PRO A 173 -3.01 -22.11 5.95
CA PRO A 173 -2.65 -23.26 6.78
C PRO A 173 -3.36 -23.22 8.14
N GLU A 174 -3.45 -24.37 8.83
CA GLU A 174 -3.71 -24.37 10.26
C GLU A 174 -2.56 -23.67 11.00
N GLY A 175 -2.89 -22.74 11.85
CA GLY A 175 -1.88 -21.93 12.54
C GLY A 175 -2.43 -21.15 13.72
N PRO A 176 -1.55 -20.58 14.54
CA PRO A 176 -1.95 -19.77 15.69
C PRO A 176 -2.45 -18.40 15.20
N LYS A 177 -3.15 -17.69 16.06
CA LYS A 177 -3.46 -16.28 15.86
C LYS A 177 -2.17 -15.46 16.03
N TYR A 178 -1.77 -14.71 15.01
CA TYR A 178 -0.53 -13.91 15.00
C TYR A 178 -0.70 -12.56 15.69
N PHE A 179 -1.88 -11.96 15.59
CA PHE A 179 -2.17 -10.62 16.11
C PHE A 179 -3.45 -10.62 16.96
N PRO A 180 -3.57 -9.73 17.96
CA PRO A 180 -4.81 -9.50 18.71
C PRO A 180 -5.99 -9.15 17.81
N ASP A 181 -7.24 -9.39 18.27
CA ASP A 181 -8.46 -9.16 17.48
C ASP A 181 -8.70 -7.69 17.13
N ASP A 182 -8.28 -6.79 17.98
CA ASP A 182 -8.41 -5.34 17.84
C ASP A 182 -7.28 -4.69 17.04
N MET A 183 -6.26 -5.46 16.66
CA MET A 183 -5.15 -4.96 15.88
C MET A 183 -5.45 -5.05 14.38
N VAL A 184 -5.50 -3.91 13.69
CA VAL A 184 -5.72 -3.81 12.24
C VAL A 184 -4.41 -3.67 11.47
N THR A 185 -3.34 -3.16 12.11
CA THR A 185 -2.00 -3.00 11.53
C THR A 185 -0.93 -2.96 12.60
N ASP A 186 0.28 -3.39 12.27
CA ASP A 186 1.47 -3.30 13.12
C ASP A 186 2.29 -2.03 12.86
N GLN A 187 1.80 -1.14 11.95
CA GLN A 187 2.55 0.06 11.60
C GLN A 187 2.58 1.06 12.77
N PRO A 188 3.77 1.56 13.15
CA PRO A 188 3.87 2.64 14.11
C PRO A 188 3.07 3.88 13.65
N GLU A 189 2.36 4.53 14.55
CA GLU A 189 1.54 5.72 14.24
C GLU A 189 2.34 6.80 13.49
N ARG A 190 3.60 7.01 13.85
CA ARG A 190 4.48 7.95 13.16
C ARG A 190 4.66 7.65 11.67
N ASN A 191 4.64 6.37 11.27
CA ASN A 191 4.74 5.95 9.87
C ASN A 191 3.42 6.20 9.14
N ILE A 192 2.29 5.94 9.81
CA ILE A 192 0.96 6.21 9.25
C ILE A 192 0.80 7.72 9.03
N VAL A 193 1.22 8.55 9.99
CA VAL A 193 1.20 10.02 9.89
C VAL A 193 1.99 10.52 8.69
N GLN A 194 3.23 10.05 8.50
CA GLN A 194 4.04 10.47 7.36
C GLN A 194 3.41 10.07 6.02
N GLU A 195 2.76 8.91 5.95
CA GLU A 195 2.05 8.47 4.75
C GLU A 195 0.78 9.32 4.51
N ILE A 196 0.01 9.67 5.55
CA ILE A 196 -1.13 10.59 5.42
C ILE A 196 -0.68 11.94 4.88
N VAL A 197 0.37 12.54 5.43
CA VAL A 197 0.92 13.82 4.92
C VAL A 197 1.35 13.66 3.45
N ARG A 198 2.04 12.57 3.12
CA ARG A 198 2.47 12.29 1.74
C ARG A 198 1.28 12.14 0.79
N GLU A 199 0.22 11.43 1.17
CA GLU A 199 -1.00 11.30 0.38
C GLU A 199 -1.62 12.68 0.05
N LYS A 200 -1.76 13.57 1.05
CA LYS A 200 -2.38 14.89 0.83
C LYS A 200 -1.56 15.76 -0.13
N LEU A 201 -0.25 15.58 -0.14
CA LEU A 201 0.64 16.25 -1.10
C LEU A 201 0.52 15.60 -2.50
N LEU A 202 0.49 14.27 -2.60
CA LEU A 202 0.31 13.55 -3.86
C LEU A 202 -0.99 13.95 -4.57
N LEU A 203 -2.09 14.06 -3.83
CA LEU A 203 -3.40 14.43 -4.38
C LEU A 203 -3.46 15.88 -4.94
N ARG A 204 -2.50 16.73 -4.60
CA ARG A 204 -2.42 18.15 -4.99
C ARG A 204 -1.29 18.48 -5.93
N THR A 205 -0.44 17.51 -6.24
CA THR A 205 0.71 17.68 -7.13
C THR A 205 0.53 16.86 -8.40
N ARG A 206 1.21 17.23 -9.47
CA ARG A 206 1.11 16.59 -10.78
C ARG A 206 2.48 16.36 -11.39
N GLU A 207 2.50 15.67 -12.53
CA GLU A 207 3.70 15.39 -13.32
C GLU A 207 4.78 14.66 -12.50
N GLU A 208 5.99 15.16 -12.45
CA GLU A 208 7.14 14.56 -11.76
C GLU A 208 7.21 14.88 -10.25
N VAL A 209 6.46 15.88 -9.77
CA VAL A 209 6.53 16.32 -8.35
C VAL A 209 6.12 15.21 -7.38
N PRO A 210 5.02 14.45 -7.61
CA PRO A 210 4.64 13.31 -6.75
C PRO A 210 5.78 12.31 -6.54
N HIS A 211 6.55 12.06 -7.58
CA HIS A 211 7.67 11.11 -7.51
C HIS A 211 8.87 11.63 -6.72
N ALA A 212 8.98 12.94 -6.56
CA ALA A 212 10.09 13.59 -5.85
C ALA A 212 9.83 13.75 -4.34
N ILE A 213 8.60 13.52 -3.85
CA ILE A 213 8.21 13.74 -2.45
C ILE A 213 8.65 12.57 -1.57
N GLY A 214 9.41 12.87 -0.51
CA GLY A 214 9.62 12.02 0.66
C GLY A 214 9.11 12.74 1.90
N VAL A 215 8.49 12.03 2.84
CA VAL A 215 8.02 12.62 4.10
C VAL A 215 8.62 11.82 5.25
N PHE A 216 9.16 12.51 6.23
CA PHE A 216 9.73 11.95 7.44
C PHE A 216 9.15 12.64 8.68
N THR A 217 8.70 11.84 9.65
CA THR A 217 8.21 12.34 10.93
C THR A 217 9.40 12.50 11.90
N GLU A 218 9.88 13.75 12.04
CA GLU A 218 11.02 14.08 12.90
C GLU A 218 10.65 13.99 14.38
N GLU A 219 9.51 14.56 14.74
CA GLU A 219 9.03 14.60 16.12
C GLU A 219 7.58 14.12 16.20
N PHE A 220 7.31 13.31 17.20
CA PHE A 220 5.97 12.83 17.57
C PHE A 220 5.94 12.75 19.09
N SER A 221 5.33 13.74 19.75
CA SER A 221 5.34 13.87 21.21
C SER A 221 3.99 14.36 21.74
N GLU A 222 3.54 13.72 22.79
CA GLU A 222 2.38 14.20 23.56
C GLU A 222 2.83 15.33 24.49
N ARG A 223 2.06 16.42 24.53
CA ARG A 223 2.29 17.57 25.39
C ARG A 223 1.42 17.49 26.65
N GLU A 224 1.84 18.13 27.73
CA GLU A 224 1.13 18.15 29.03
C GLU A 224 -0.37 18.53 28.95
N ASN A 225 -0.77 19.27 27.91
CA ASN A 225 -2.15 19.66 27.67
C ASN A 225 -2.97 18.65 26.84
N GLY A 226 -2.48 17.42 26.67
CA GLY A 226 -3.12 16.35 25.90
C GLY A 226 -3.11 16.57 24.37
N LYS A 227 -2.35 17.57 23.88
CA LYS A 227 -2.15 17.76 22.44
C LYS A 227 -0.95 16.99 21.94
N VAL A 228 -1.08 16.36 20.80
CA VAL A 228 0.03 15.69 20.10
C VAL A 228 0.72 16.69 19.18
N TYR A 229 2.00 16.91 19.39
CA TYR A 229 2.85 17.68 18.50
C TYR A 229 3.55 16.77 17.52
N ILE A 230 3.40 17.07 16.23
CA ILE A 230 3.99 16.30 15.14
C ILE A 230 4.73 17.24 14.20
N ARG A 231 6.02 16.96 13.97
CA ARG A 231 6.81 17.66 12.95
C ARG A 231 7.19 16.70 11.83
N CYS A 232 6.88 17.11 10.59
CA CYS A 232 7.26 16.35 9.40
C CYS A 232 8.13 17.18 8.47
N THR A 233 9.26 16.60 8.06
CA THR A 233 10.09 17.15 6.97
C THR A 233 9.69 16.50 5.65
N ILE A 234 9.40 17.36 4.66
CA ILE A 234 9.04 17.00 3.30
C ILE A 234 10.28 17.21 2.42
N TYR A 235 10.89 16.11 1.99
CA TYR A 235 12.02 16.13 1.08
C TYR A 235 11.58 16.29 -0.37
N VAL A 236 12.29 17.14 -1.10
CA VAL A 236 12.19 17.30 -2.56
C VAL A 236 13.59 17.42 -3.17
N GLU A 237 13.72 17.21 -4.48
CA GLU A 237 15.04 17.21 -5.15
C GLU A 237 15.48 18.59 -5.66
N ARG A 238 14.52 19.51 -5.92
CA ARG A 238 14.78 20.81 -6.57
C ARG A 238 14.00 21.95 -5.92
N ASP A 239 14.53 23.17 -6.00
CA ASP A 239 13.86 24.37 -5.51
C ASP A 239 12.55 24.68 -6.25
N SER A 240 12.44 24.32 -7.53
CA SER A 240 11.19 24.42 -8.30
C SER A 240 10.09 23.57 -7.67
N GLN A 241 10.39 22.33 -7.27
CA GLN A 241 9.47 21.42 -6.60
C GLN A 241 9.08 21.93 -5.21
N LYS A 242 10.04 22.49 -4.44
CA LYS A 242 9.76 23.15 -3.16
C LYS A 242 8.75 24.28 -3.34
N ARG A 243 8.92 25.13 -4.36
CA ARG A 243 7.98 26.22 -4.65
C ARG A 243 6.58 25.71 -5.02
N ILE A 244 6.49 24.63 -5.78
CA ILE A 244 5.21 23.98 -6.15
C ILE A 244 4.50 23.44 -4.90
N ILE A 245 5.22 22.72 -4.01
CA ILE A 245 4.65 22.13 -2.79
C ILE A 245 4.21 23.20 -1.78
N ILE A 246 4.97 24.30 -1.65
CA ILE A 246 4.55 25.42 -0.82
C ILE A 246 3.31 26.10 -1.43
N GLY A 247 3.32 26.28 -2.74
CA GLY A 247 2.26 26.95 -3.46
C GLY A 247 2.32 28.48 -3.32
N ARG A 248 1.48 29.18 -4.08
CA ARG A 248 1.39 30.63 -4.02
C ARG A 248 0.98 31.08 -2.61
N LYS A 249 1.82 31.89 -1.94
CA LYS A 249 1.63 32.35 -0.55
C LYS A 249 1.40 31.19 0.47
N GLY A 250 1.93 30.02 0.20
CA GLY A 250 1.82 28.86 1.10
C GLY A 250 0.50 28.10 1.04
N THR A 251 -0.37 28.37 0.06
CA THR A 251 -1.74 27.82 0.03
C THR A 251 -1.77 26.30 -0.10
N LEU A 252 -0.97 25.70 -1.00
CA LEU A 252 -1.00 24.25 -1.21
C LEU A 252 -0.57 23.48 0.04
N LEU A 253 0.55 23.89 0.65
CA LEU A 253 1.06 23.25 1.86
C LEU A 253 0.09 23.40 3.03
N LYS A 254 -0.52 24.59 3.18
CA LYS A 254 -1.53 24.84 4.22
C LYS A 254 -2.75 23.94 4.07
N GLU A 255 -3.32 23.84 2.86
CA GLU A 255 -4.47 22.97 2.58
C GLU A 255 -4.14 21.49 2.76
N ALA A 256 -2.98 21.03 2.26
CA ALA A 256 -2.52 19.67 2.47
C ALA A 256 -2.34 19.36 3.96
N GLY A 257 -1.71 20.27 4.70
CA GLY A 257 -1.50 20.16 6.14
C GLY A 257 -2.80 20.15 6.93
N GLN A 258 -3.78 20.99 6.57
CA GLN A 258 -5.09 20.99 7.21
C GLN A 258 -5.80 19.64 7.04
N LYS A 259 -5.85 19.11 5.80
CA LYS A 259 -6.49 17.82 5.52
C LYS A 259 -5.74 16.64 6.18
N ALA A 260 -4.42 16.70 6.21
CA ALA A 260 -3.62 15.71 6.93
C ALA A 260 -3.91 15.76 8.44
N ARG A 261 -3.93 16.94 9.04
CA ARG A 261 -4.23 17.13 10.47
C ARG A 261 -5.60 16.60 10.85
N GLU A 262 -6.64 16.89 10.06
CA GLU A 262 -8.01 16.40 10.29
C GLU A 262 -8.03 14.86 10.36
N GLU A 263 -7.37 14.20 9.41
CA GLU A 263 -7.31 12.73 9.34
C GLU A 263 -6.46 12.13 10.47
N ILE A 264 -5.31 12.75 10.79
CA ILE A 264 -4.44 12.33 11.89
C ILE A 264 -5.15 12.46 13.24
N GLN A 265 -5.92 13.53 13.48
CA GLN A 265 -6.71 13.70 14.69
C GLN A 265 -7.75 12.59 14.87
N ASN A 266 -8.40 12.18 13.78
CA ASN A 266 -9.35 11.07 13.82
C ASN A 266 -8.67 9.74 14.11
N LEU A 267 -7.45 9.52 13.58
CA LEU A 267 -6.66 8.32 13.82
C LEU A 267 -6.18 8.21 15.27
N ILE A 268 -5.64 9.32 15.83
CA ILE A 268 -5.03 9.34 17.16
C ILE A 268 -6.09 9.53 18.27
N GLY A 269 -7.25 10.10 17.93
CA GLY A 269 -8.29 10.43 18.91
C GLY A 269 -7.96 11.63 19.81
N ALA A 270 -6.95 12.44 19.44
CA ALA A 270 -6.49 13.60 20.21
C ALA A 270 -6.26 14.82 19.32
N PRO A 271 -6.32 16.07 19.89
CA PRO A 271 -5.97 17.27 19.15
C PRO A 271 -4.51 17.26 18.68
N VAL A 272 -4.27 17.57 17.39
CA VAL A 272 -2.94 17.54 16.78
C VAL A 272 -2.48 18.93 16.36
N PHE A 273 -1.23 19.26 16.68
CA PHE A 273 -0.50 20.35 16.05
C PHE A 273 0.48 19.75 15.05
N LEU A 274 0.25 19.99 13.75
CA LEU A 274 1.06 19.47 12.65
C LEU A 274 1.94 20.58 12.07
N ASP A 275 3.25 20.44 12.24
CA ASP A 275 4.28 21.32 11.69
C ASP A 275 4.92 20.67 10.45
N LEU A 276 4.88 21.38 9.31
CA LEU A 276 5.36 20.87 8.03
C LEU A 276 6.50 21.73 7.50
N TRP A 277 7.64 21.11 7.27
CA TRP A 277 8.83 21.76 6.75
C TRP A 277 9.26 21.17 5.39
N VAL A 278 9.48 22.03 4.37
CA VAL A 278 9.91 21.58 3.04
C VAL A 278 11.42 21.82 2.87
N LYS A 279 12.16 20.72 2.70
CA LYS A 279 13.62 20.70 2.57
C LYS A 279 14.05 20.22 1.18
N VAL A 280 14.92 20.98 0.53
CA VAL A 280 15.54 20.54 -0.73
C VAL A 280 16.74 19.67 -0.41
N SER A 281 16.76 18.47 -0.95
CA SER A 281 17.91 17.58 -0.91
C SER A 281 18.07 16.92 -2.28
N ARG A 282 18.99 17.45 -3.07
CA ARG A 282 19.29 16.95 -4.43
C ARG A 282 19.59 15.46 -4.37
N ASP A 283 18.96 14.72 -5.26
CA ASP A 283 19.18 13.28 -5.41
C ASP A 283 18.97 12.45 -4.11
N TRP A 284 18.02 12.86 -3.27
CA TRP A 284 17.78 12.24 -1.97
C TRP A 284 17.42 10.74 -2.08
N LYS A 285 16.82 10.31 -3.19
CA LYS A 285 16.45 8.91 -3.46
C LYS A 285 17.65 7.97 -3.58
N ASN A 286 18.86 8.51 -3.72
CA ASN A 286 20.11 7.77 -3.77
C ASN A 286 20.99 7.97 -2.53
N LYS A 287 20.52 8.71 -1.51
CA LYS A 287 21.24 8.99 -0.25
C LYS A 287 20.83 8.05 0.86
N ASP A 288 21.71 7.13 1.25
CA ASP A 288 21.44 6.09 2.23
C ASP A 288 20.95 6.58 3.58
N TYR A 289 21.51 7.70 4.08
CA TYR A 289 21.08 8.26 5.34
C TYR A 289 19.63 8.74 5.30
N ILE A 290 19.18 9.38 4.19
CA ILE A 290 17.79 9.81 4.03
C ILE A 290 16.87 8.60 3.86
N LEU A 291 17.30 7.58 3.09
CA LEU A 291 16.53 6.37 2.92
C LEU A 291 16.31 5.64 4.26
N ARG A 292 17.31 5.64 5.15
CA ARG A 292 17.16 5.11 6.51
C ARG A 292 16.23 5.96 7.38
N GLU A 293 16.36 7.29 7.35
CA GLU A 293 15.44 8.20 8.06
C GLU A 293 13.98 7.96 7.63
N LEU A 294 13.74 7.80 6.33
CA LEU A 294 12.42 7.54 5.76
C LEU A 294 11.89 6.12 6.03
N GLY A 295 12.64 5.27 6.72
CA GLY A 295 12.25 3.90 7.05
C GLY A 295 12.45 2.89 5.92
N TYR A 296 13.13 3.25 4.84
CA TYR A 296 13.55 2.32 3.80
C TYR A 296 14.82 1.61 4.26
N LYS A 297 14.69 0.35 4.71
CA LYS A 297 15.86 -0.47 5.10
C LYS A 297 16.58 -0.96 3.84
N GLU A 298 17.91 -0.83 3.83
CA GLU A 298 18.71 -1.59 2.88
C GLU A 298 18.75 -3.05 3.33
N HIS A 299 18.47 -3.96 2.41
CA HIS A 299 18.84 -5.35 2.59
C HIS A 299 20.37 -5.45 2.42
N LYS A 300 21.04 -5.99 3.44
CA LYS A 300 22.48 -6.29 3.42
C LYS A 300 22.74 -7.54 2.58
#